data_c5877b90bc275cdf917f2f2fade53105
#
_entry.id   c5877b90bc275cdf917f2f2fade53105
#
_cell.length_a   1.000
_cell.length_b   1.000
_cell.length_c   1.000
_cell.angle_alpha   90.00
_cell.angle_beta   90.00
_cell.angle_gamma   90.00
#
_symmetry.space_group_name_H-M   'P 1'
#
loop_
_entity.id
_entity.type
_entity.pdbx_description
1 polymer ?
#
loop_
_entity_poly.entity_id
_entity_poly.type
_entity_poly.pdbx_seq_one_letter_code
_entity_poly.pdbx_strand_id
1 'polypeptide(L)'
;TLNSYLNRLVWLLTGNYAKKGANNAFAPFLNLSNSTRRTSKNSNSGQPAAPRKWTHSPVTNAKVIMGLIPCNVIPDEILTEHPKRFRAMFIESANPVHSLADSQRMRQSLRALDCSVVIDVAMTETARQADYVLPASSQFEKAEATFFNLEFPRNGFHLRHPHFAPRPGTLTEAEIHARLLEAMGELDETNYSFLRGAARLGRTAFGLAFAWKSTRDKKVARYAPVVLYRTLGPSLPANLAPAATLWGISQIYVRTQAAAAKGAGFGGPSLIAGNRLFDAILNSPSGVIFGVSQYSDSWDAVKLPEHKINLNIQEMLDELATIDGKLPHHRSDYPFILCAGERRAETSQTAIRNPEWMKKGDFSVMRIHPEDAAMLGCAQGDWIQLSTPRGSAKAPIELTDELQRGYVSMPNGHGLDYPSADGMLARRGVSVNELTNTDDRDPFAGTPWHKYVPVHLERFVQN
;
A
#
# COMPACT_ATOMS: atom_id res chain seq x y z
N THR A 1 -2.98 -14.50 8.25
CA THR A 1 -3.53 -15.22 7.08
C THR A 1 -4.57 -16.24 7.49
N LEU A 2 -4.29 -17.11 8.49
CA LEU A 2 -5.24 -18.13 8.95
C LEU A 2 -6.59 -17.52 9.37
N ASN A 3 -6.61 -16.44 10.17
CA ASN A 3 -7.83 -15.75 10.56
C ASN A 3 -8.68 -15.29 9.37
N SER A 4 -8.04 -14.81 8.30
CA SER A 4 -8.73 -14.41 7.06
C SER A 4 -9.32 -15.61 6.32
N TYR A 5 -8.63 -16.74 6.34
CA TYR A 5 -9.14 -18.00 5.77
C TYR A 5 -10.35 -18.50 6.55
N LEU A 6 -10.26 -18.60 7.87
CA LEU A 6 -11.36 -19.04 8.73
C LEU A 6 -12.58 -18.13 8.62
N ASN A 7 -12.37 -16.81 8.60
CA ASN A 7 -13.46 -15.86 8.38
C ASN A 7 -14.17 -16.09 7.04
N ARG A 8 -13.43 -16.37 5.96
CA ARG A 8 -14.03 -16.72 4.67
C ARG A 8 -14.80 -18.03 4.70
N LEU A 9 -14.31 -19.06 5.40
CA LEU A 9 -15.03 -20.30 5.55
C LEU A 9 -16.39 -20.08 6.21
N VAL A 10 -16.46 -19.25 7.27
CA VAL A 10 -17.71 -18.95 7.97
C VAL A 10 -18.78 -18.45 7.00
N TRP A 11 -18.52 -17.38 6.24
CA TRP A 11 -19.54 -16.82 5.37
C TRP A 11 -19.78 -17.64 4.09
N LEU A 12 -18.80 -18.41 3.60
CA LEU A 12 -19.00 -19.31 2.48
C LEU A 12 -19.85 -20.52 2.88
N LEU A 13 -19.53 -21.19 4.00
CA LEU A 13 -20.26 -22.38 4.47
C LEU A 13 -21.69 -22.06 4.92
N THR A 14 -21.93 -20.84 5.38
CA THR A 14 -23.27 -20.36 5.75
C THR A 14 -24.04 -19.77 4.54
N GLY A 15 -23.50 -19.90 3.32
CA GLY A 15 -24.15 -19.44 2.09
C GLY A 15 -24.25 -17.91 1.96
N ASN A 16 -23.35 -17.15 2.60
CA ASN A 16 -23.33 -15.69 2.57
C ASN A 16 -22.39 -15.14 1.51
N TYR A 17 -22.59 -15.57 0.24
CA TYR A 17 -21.85 -15.11 -0.92
C TYR A 17 -22.79 -14.89 -2.12
N ALA A 18 -22.49 -13.91 -2.95
CA ALA A 18 -23.16 -13.61 -4.22
C ALA A 18 -24.67 -13.38 -4.11
N LYS A 19 -25.15 -12.75 -3.06
CA LYS A 19 -26.55 -12.40 -2.85
C LYS A 19 -26.71 -11.10 -2.02
N LYS A 20 -27.92 -10.55 -2.00
CA LYS A 20 -28.24 -9.35 -1.22
C LYS A 20 -27.96 -9.58 0.28
N GLY A 21 -27.31 -8.64 0.93
CA GLY A 21 -26.95 -8.72 2.33
C GLY A 21 -25.76 -9.63 2.65
N ALA A 22 -25.10 -10.20 1.64
CA ALA A 22 -23.96 -11.08 1.79
C ALA A 22 -22.68 -10.46 1.23
N ASN A 23 -21.57 -11.19 1.28
CA ASN A 23 -20.32 -10.80 0.65
C ASN A 23 -20.46 -10.90 -0.88
N ASN A 24 -20.01 -9.88 -1.58
CA ASN A 24 -20.07 -9.81 -3.04
C ASN A 24 -18.73 -9.35 -3.59
N ALA A 25 -18.38 -9.80 -4.80
CA ALA A 25 -17.22 -9.33 -5.50
C ALA A 25 -17.55 -8.02 -6.24
N PHE A 26 -16.69 -7.04 -6.10
CA PHE A 26 -16.76 -5.78 -6.82
C PHE A 26 -15.99 -5.85 -8.15
N ALA A 27 -16.32 -4.99 -9.10
CA ALA A 27 -15.58 -4.81 -10.35
C ALA A 27 -14.57 -3.66 -10.17
N PRO A 28 -13.29 -3.95 -9.86
CA PRO A 28 -12.31 -2.90 -9.61
C PRO A 28 -11.99 -2.12 -10.90
N PHE A 29 -11.79 -0.80 -10.79
CA PHE A 29 -11.43 0.04 -11.94
C PHE A 29 -10.08 -0.39 -12.54
N LEU A 30 -9.11 -0.67 -11.68
CA LEU A 30 -7.86 -1.31 -12.03
C LEU A 30 -7.61 -2.48 -11.08
N ASN A 31 -7.32 -3.64 -11.63
CA ASN A 31 -6.89 -4.76 -10.82
C ASN A 31 -5.41 -4.58 -10.45
N LEU A 32 -5.16 -4.08 -9.23
CA LEU A 32 -3.82 -3.85 -8.69
C LEU A 32 -3.11 -5.16 -8.35
N SER A 33 -3.86 -6.23 -8.13
CA SER A 33 -3.32 -7.54 -7.83
C SER A 33 -3.19 -8.38 -9.10
N ASN A 34 -1.97 -8.68 -9.47
CA ASN A 34 -1.74 -9.63 -10.55
C ASN A 34 -1.90 -11.07 -10.04
N SER A 35 -2.85 -11.82 -10.58
CA SER A 35 -2.91 -13.26 -10.32
C SER A 35 -1.58 -13.89 -10.75
N THR A 36 -0.92 -14.59 -9.84
CA THR A 36 0.34 -15.30 -10.10
C THR A 36 0.13 -16.54 -10.98
N ARG A 37 -1.12 -16.92 -11.25
CA ARG A 37 -1.46 -18.09 -12.07
C ARG A 37 -1.77 -17.66 -13.50
N ARG A 38 -0.73 -17.62 -14.35
CA ARG A 38 -0.91 -17.83 -15.77
C ARG A 38 -1.10 -19.33 -15.97
N THR A 39 -2.32 -19.76 -16.26
CA THR A 39 -2.55 -21.10 -16.83
C THR A 39 -1.74 -21.20 -18.12
N SER A 40 -0.77 -22.10 -18.14
CA SER A 40 0.03 -22.41 -19.29
C SER A 40 -0.80 -23.18 -20.32
N LYS A 41 -1.66 -22.47 -21.06
CA LYS A 41 -2.25 -22.99 -22.29
C LYS A 41 -2.21 -21.86 -23.30
N ASN A 42 -1.05 -21.77 -23.95
CA ASN A 42 -0.80 -21.32 -25.32
C ASN A 42 0.70 -21.01 -25.49
N SER A 43 1.51 -22.09 -25.57
CA SER A 43 2.95 -22.00 -25.84
C SER A 43 3.28 -21.97 -27.34
N ASN A 44 2.34 -21.66 -28.21
CA ASN A 44 2.56 -21.63 -29.65
C ASN A 44 2.57 -20.25 -30.29
N SER A 45 2.61 -19.16 -29.52
CA SER A 45 2.93 -17.84 -30.07
C SER A 45 4.39 -17.54 -29.73
N GLY A 46 5.23 -17.39 -30.76
CA GLY A 46 6.66 -17.04 -30.65
C GLY A 46 6.93 -15.66 -30.02
N GLN A 47 6.17 -15.28 -29.00
CA GLN A 47 6.41 -14.08 -28.19
C GLN A 47 7.48 -14.38 -27.15
N PRO A 48 8.47 -13.49 -26.97
CA PRO A 48 9.44 -13.62 -25.89
C PRO A 48 8.70 -13.80 -24.57
N ALA A 49 9.11 -14.83 -23.82
CA ALA A 49 8.54 -15.11 -22.51
C ALA A 49 8.53 -13.82 -21.66
N ALA A 50 7.35 -13.44 -21.16
CA ALA A 50 7.28 -12.35 -20.16
C ALA A 50 8.26 -12.69 -19.02
N PRO A 51 8.95 -11.71 -18.44
CA PRO A 51 9.91 -11.95 -17.37
C PRO A 51 9.26 -12.86 -16.33
N ARG A 52 9.97 -13.93 -15.93
CA ARG A 52 9.49 -14.89 -14.94
C ARG A 52 9.02 -14.10 -13.71
N LYS A 53 7.73 -14.13 -13.42
CA LYS A 53 7.24 -13.57 -12.15
C LYS A 53 7.86 -14.39 -11.02
N TRP A 54 8.51 -13.72 -10.10
CA TRP A 54 8.99 -14.37 -8.90
C TRP A 54 7.81 -14.97 -8.14
N THR A 55 7.93 -16.21 -7.77
CA THR A 55 6.97 -16.87 -6.87
C THR A 55 7.45 -16.82 -5.42
N HIS A 56 8.76 -16.61 -5.22
CA HIS A 56 9.42 -16.47 -3.94
C HIS A 56 10.49 -15.39 -4.04
N SER A 57 10.80 -14.76 -2.92
CA SER A 57 11.90 -13.81 -2.81
C SER A 57 13.26 -14.51 -2.96
N PRO A 58 14.30 -13.81 -3.45
CA PRO A 58 15.53 -14.46 -3.90
C PRO A 58 16.45 -14.97 -2.79
N VAL A 59 16.32 -14.47 -1.56
CA VAL A 59 17.19 -14.83 -0.42
C VAL A 59 16.41 -15.63 0.61
N THR A 60 15.38 -15.06 1.18
CA THR A 60 14.60 -15.67 2.27
C THR A 60 13.60 -16.73 1.79
N ASN A 61 13.43 -16.86 0.48
CA ASN A 61 12.43 -17.74 -0.12
C ASN A 61 11.00 -17.44 0.37
N ALA A 62 10.73 -16.21 0.77
CA ALA A 62 9.40 -15.78 1.19
C ALA A 62 8.44 -15.79 0.00
N LYS A 63 7.21 -16.29 0.23
CA LYS A 63 6.17 -16.42 -0.81
C LYS A 63 5.77 -15.04 -1.34
N VAL A 64 5.85 -14.85 -2.65
CA VAL A 64 5.36 -13.64 -3.32
C VAL A 64 3.86 -13.76 -3.52
N ILE A 65 3.11 -12.88 -2.87
CA ILE A 65 1.64 -12.90 -2.87
C ILE A 65 1.13 -11.78 -3.78
N MET A 66 0.39 -12.14 -4.82
CA MET A 66 -0.18 -11.18 -5.79
C MET A 66 0.87 -10.25 -6.43
N GLY A 67 2.12 -10.71 -6.53
CA GLY A 67 3.24 -9.95 -7.05
C GLY A 67 3.97 -9.09 -6.01
N LEU A 68 3.58 -9.19 -4.73
CA LEU A 68 4.16 -8.43 -3.61
C LEU A 68 5.04 -9.33 -2.76
N ILE A 69 6.21 -8.83 -2.42
CA ILE A 69 7.11 -9.42 -1.43
C ILE A 69 6.68 -8.94 -0.05
N PRO A 70 6.60 -9.82 0.96
CA PRO A 70 6.29 -9.40 2.32
C PRO A 70 7.27 -8.34 2.82
N CYS A 71 6.76 -7.22 3.32
CA CYS A 71 7.61 -6.09 3.72
C CYS A 71 8.59 -6.45 4.88
N ASN A 72 8.22 -7.38 5.74
CA ASN A 72 9.06 -7.80 6.87
C ASN A 72 10.31 -8.60 6.49
N VAL A 73 10.38 -9.13 5.27
CA VAL A 73 11.58 -9.82 4.81
C VAL A 73 12.55 -8.90 4.07
N ILE A 74 12.16 -7.66 3.77
CA ILE A 74 13.02 -6.71 3.04
C ILE A 74 14.38 -6.52 3.70
N PRO A 75 14.49 -6.31 5.03
CA PRO A 75 15.80 -6.24 5.67
C PRO A 75 16.65 -7.50 5.46
N ASP A 76 16.06 -8.69 5.49
CA ASP A 76 16.77 -9.96 5.30
C ASP A 76 17.21 -10.16 3.85
N GLU A 77 16.43 -9.64 2.89
CA GLU A 77 16.79 -9.64 1.45
C GLU A 77 17.96 -8.69 1.14
N ILE A 78 18.27 -7.74 2.02
CA ILE A 78 19.33 -6.74 1.87
C ILE A 78 20.55 -7.07 2.70
N LEU A 79 20.36 -7.33 4.01
CA LEU A 79 21.43 -7.52 5.01
C LEU A 79 22.05 -8.93 4.94
N THR A 80 22.64 -9.28 3.80
CA THR A 80 23.22 -10.60 3.53
C THR A 80 24.31 -10.49 2.48
N GLU A 81 25.25 -11.45 2.49
CA GLU A 81 26.26 -11.60 1.44
C GLU A 81 25.78 -12.43 0.24
N HIS A 82 24.50 -12.81 0.22
CA HIS A 82 23.96 -13.62 -0.87
C HIS A 82 24.03 -12.86 -2.22
N PRO A 83 24.47 -13.49 -3.34
CA PRO A 83 24.70 -12.80 -4.61
C PRO A 83 23.43 -12.23 -5.25
N LYS A 84 22.24 -12.69 -4.82
CA LYS A 84 20.94 -12.21 -5.30
C LYS A 84 20.27 -11.25 -4.31
N ARG A 85 21.00 -10.72 -3.33
CA ARG A 85 20.46 -9.73 -2.39
C ARG A 85 19.92 -8.51 -3.13
N PHE A 86 18.99 -7.81 -2.54
CA PHE A 86 18.58 -6.52 -3.08
C PHE A 86 19.72 -5.50 -2.90
N ARG A 87 20.06 -4.83 -3.98
CA ARG A 87 21.15 -3.86 -4.05
C ARG A 87 20.68 -2.45 -4.28
N ALA A 88 19.48 -2.28 -4.82
CA ALA A 88 18.87 -0.97 -5.03
C ALA A 88 17.39 -0.98 -4.65
N MET A 89 16.89 0.16 -4.16
CA MET A 89 15.49 0.32 -3.79
C MET A 89 14.96 1.71 -4.13
N PHE A 90 13.81 1.74 -4.79
CA PHE A 90 13.00 2.93 -4.94
C PHE A 90 11.86 2.89 -3.92
N ILE A 91 11.70 3.95 -3.15
CA ILE A 91 10.67 4.08 -2.12
C ILE A 91 9.84 5.30 -2.45
N GLU A 92 8.58 5.09 -2.74
CA GLU A 92 7.67 6.16 -3.14
C GLU A 92 6.48 6.25 -2.19
N SER A 93 6.22 7.46 -1.69
CA SER A 93 5.08 7.77 -0.80
C SER A 93 4.96 6.85 0.41
N ALA A 94 6.09 6.38 0.94
CA ALA A 94 6.14 5.44 2.06
C ALA A 94 7.28 5.80 3.02
N ASN A 95 7.06 5.52 4.30
CA ASN A 95 8.05 5.74 5.35
C ASN A 95 8.36 4.43 6.10
N PRO A 96 8.98 3.42 5.44
CA PRO A 96 9.20 2.09 6.01
C PRO A 96 10.03 2.10 7.29
N VAL A 97 10.98 3.02 7.46
CA VAL A 97 11.75 3.18 8.71
C VAL A 97 10.85 3.42 9.92
N HIS A 98 9.72 4.10 9.72
CA HIS A 98 8.78 4.37 10.81
C HIS A 98 7.58 3.42 10.81
N SER A 99 7.06 3.04 9.64
CA SER A 99 5.78 2.33 9.51
C SER A 99 5.88 0.80 9.52
N LEU A 100 7.08 0.24 9.33
CA LEU A 100 7.30 -1.21 9.37
C LEU A 100 7.95 -1.64 10.69
N ALA A 101 7.81 -2.93 11.00
CA ALA A 101 8.44 -3.52 12.17
C ALA A 101 9.97 -3.36 12.13
N ASP A 102 10.57 -3.23 13.31
CA ASP A 102 12.01 -3.12 13.49
C ASP A 102 12.64 -1.93 12.75
N SER A 103 12.31 -0.74 13.21
CA SER A 103 12.80 0.52 12.64
C SER A 103 14.33 0.57 12.56
N GLN A 104 15.03 0.00 13.54
CA GLN A 104 16.49 -0.03 13.56
C GLN A 104 17.06 -0.90 12.43
N ARG A 105 16.52 -2.11 12.25
CA ARG A 105 16.92 -3.03 11.18
C ARG A 105 16.61 -2.45 9.80
N MET A 106 15.47 -1.77 9.66
CA MET A 106 15.13 -1.08 8.42
C MET A 106 16.10 0.05 8.09
N ARG A 107 16.53 0.86 9.07
CA ARG A 107 17.58 1.88 8.85
C ARG A 107 18.90 1.24 8.41
N GLN A 108 19.31 0.15 9.05
CA GLN A 108 20.53 -0.59 8.68
C GLN A 108 20.43 -1.10 7.24
N SER A 109 19.30 -1.68 6.86
CA SER A 109 19.11 -2.23 5.52
C SER A 109 19.15 -1.16 4.42
N LEU A 110 18.55 0.00 4.63
CA LEU A 110 18.59 1.08 3.64
C LEU A 110 20.01 1.61 3.43
N ARG A 111 20.80 1.71 4.50
CA ARG A 111 22.22 2.12 4.42
C ARG A 111 23.13 1.08 3.78
N ALA A 112 22.73 -0.19 3.74
CA ALA A 112 23.47 -1.29 3.14
C ALA A 112 23.18 -1.50 1.65
N LEU A 113 22.24 -0.75 1.08
CA LEU A 113 21.96 -0.74 -0.35
C LEU A 113 23.09 -0.04 -1.11
N ASP A 114 23.34 -0.47 -2.35
CA ASP A 114 24.26 0.19 -3.26
C ASP A 114 23.65 1.49 -3.83
N CYS A 115 22.30 1.57 -3.88
CA CYS A 115 21.55 2.75 -4.31
C CYS A 115 20.14 2.74 -3.71
N SER A 116 19.80 3.81 -3.03
CA SER A 116 18.45 4.03 -2.48
C SER A 116 17.91 5.39 -2.92
N VAL A 117 16.69 5.39 -3.47
CA VAL A 117 16.02 6.59 -3.96
C VAL A 117 14.68 6.71 -3.25
N VAL A 118 14.41 7.85 -2.63
CA VAL A 118 13.12 8.16 -2.01
C VAL A 118 12.43 9.27 -2.78
N ILE A 119 11.17 9.04 -3.16
CA ILE A 119 10.27 10.01 -3.77
C ILE A 119 9.19 10.33 -2.74
N ASP A 120 9.25 11.50 -2.12
CA ASP A 120 8.32 11.86 -1.05
C ASP A 120 8.09 13.38 -0.98
N VAL A 121 7.02 13.77 -0.31
CA VAL A 121 6.64 15.17 -0.05
C VAL A 121 7.36 15.76 1.16
N ALA A 122 8.04 14.93 1.96
CA ALA A 122 8.70 15.33 3.19
C ALA A 122 10.03 14.61 3.37
N MET A 123 10.95 15.24 4.11
CA MET A 123 12.18 14.61 4.57
C MET A 123 11.88 13.67 5.74
N THR A 124 11.35 12.49 5.41
CA THR A 124 10.94 11.45 6.35
C THR A 124 12.12 10.74 6.99
N GLU A 125 11.88 9.92 8.01
CA GLU A 125 12.89 9.06 8.64
C GLU A 125 13.54 8.12 7.60
N THR A 126 12.77 7.69 6.60
CA THR A 126 13.25 6.90 5.45
C THR A 126 14.08 7.76 4.50
N ALA A 127 13.59 8.93 4.12
CA ALA A 127 14.29 9.84 3.22
C ALA A 127 15.68 10.24 3.76
N ARG A 128 15.81 10.35 5.08
CA ARG A 128 17.11 10.64 5.75
C ARG A 128 18.13 9.49 5.67
N GLN A 129 17.69 8.29 5.27
CA GLN A 129 18.59 7.13 5.07
C GLN A 129 18.97 6.93 3.60
N ALA A 130 18.30 7.62 2.66
CA ALA A 130 18.46 7.42 1.24
C ALA A 130 19.68 8.17 0.67
N ASP A 131 20.25 7.63 -0.42
CA ASP A 131 21.30 8.29 -1.18
C ASP A 131 20.74 9.48 -1.98
N TYR A 132 19.51 9.34 -2.48
CA TYR A 132 18.83 10.38 -3.27
C TYR A 132 17.42 10.59 -2.78
N VAL A 133 17.01 11.86 -2.65
CA VAL A 133 15.63 12.25 -2.34
C VAL A 133 15.12 13.14 -3.46
N LEU A 134 14.02 12.72 -4.09
CA LEU A 134 13.36 13.43 -5.17
C LEU A 134 12.07 14.06 -4.62
N PRO A 135 12.00 15.40 -4.50
CA PRO A 135 10.85 16.09 -3.93
C PRO A 135 9.61 15.93 -4.82
N ALA A 136 8.57 15.29 -4.29
CA ALA A 136 7.28 15.15 -4.96
C ALA A 136 6.33 16.29 -4.61
N SER A 137 5.46 16.66 -5.56
CA SER A 137 4.33 17.55 -5.29
C SER A 137 3.36 16.90 -4.31
N SER A 138 2.81 17.69 -3.40
CA SER A 138 1.82 17.19 -2.45
C SER A 138 0.52 16.78 -3.15
N GLN A 139 -0.28 15.98 -2.47
CA GLN A 139 -1.59 15.56 -2.98
C GLN A 139 -2.55 16.73 -3.32
N PHE A 140 -2.32 17.92 -2.78
CA PHE A 140 -3.12 19.12 -3.08
C PHE A 140 -2.60 19.93 -4.27
N GLU A 141 -1.38 19.65 -4.71
CA GLU A 141 -0.68 20.34 -5.79
C GLU A 141 -0.68 19.58 -7.12
N LYS A 142 -1.28 18.38 -7.13
CA LYS A 142 -1.39 17.50 -8.31
C LYS A 142 -2.77 16.87 -8.42
N ALA A 143 -3.08 16.33 -9.61
CA ALA A 143 -4.25 15.48 -9.78
C ALA A 143 -4.06 14.18 -8.99
N GLU A 144 -5.07 13.78 -8.25
CA GLU A 144 -5.02 12.59 -7.39
C GLU A 144 -6.25 11.72 -7.60
N ALA A 145 -6.06 10.42 -7.64
CA ALA A 145 -7.14 9.46 -7.86
C ALA A 145 -7.08 8.32 -6.84
N THR A 146 -8.22 7.87 -6.37
CA THR A 146 -8.32 6.74 -5.45
C THR A 146 -8.67 5.47 -6.21
N PHE A 147 -7.80 4.44 -6.13
CA PHE A 147 -8.02 3.14 -6.76
C PHE A 147 -8.59 2.07 -5.81
N PHE A 148 -8.77 2.39 -4.54
CA PHE A 148 -9.37 1.50 -3.55
C PHE A 148 -10.89 1.64 -3.50
N ASN A 149 -11.53 1.63 -4.66
CA ASN A 149 -12.96 1.70 -4.82
C ASN A 149 -13.50 0.27 -4.83
N LEU A 150 -13.97 -0.17 -3.68
CA LEU A 150 -14.34 -1.56 -3.40
C LEU A 150 -15.81 -1.67 -3.05
N GLU A 151 -16.64 -0.86 -3.71
CA GLU A 151 -18.08 -0.74 -3.45
C GLU A 151 -18.89 -1.71 -4.31
N PHE A 152 -20.05 -2.09 -3.80
CA PHE A 152 -20.98 -2.97 -4.48
C PHE A 152 -22.43 -2.59 -4.10
N PRO A 153 -23.36 -2.60 -5.02
CA PRO A 153 -23.27 -2.95 -6.45
C PRO A 153 -22.79 -1.79 -7.33
N ARG A 154 -22.82 -0.55 -6.83
CA ARG A 154 -22.42 0.66 -7.56
C ARG A 154 -21.01 1.06 -7.09
N ASN A 155 -20.09 1.11 -8.03
CA ASN A 155 -18.71 1.42 -7.72
C ASN A 155 -18.31 2.77 -8.32
N GLY A 156 -17.80 3.68 -7.47
CA GLY A 156 -17.49 5.05 -7.81
C GLY A 156 -16.00 5.31 -7.98
N PHE A 157 -15.64 6.30 -8.80
CA PHE A 157 -14.29 6.77 -9.00
C PHE A 157 -14.25 8.29 -8.95
N HIS A 158 -13.26 8.84 -8.26
CA HIS A 158 -13.08 10.27 -8.13
C HIS A 158 -11.67 10.67 -8.52
N LEU A 159 -11.55 11.62 -9.45
CA LEU A 159 -10.33 12.32 -9.78
C LEU A 159 -10.35 13.70 -9.13
N ARG A 160 -9.57 13.90 -8.10
CA ARG A 160 -9.41 15.22 -7.49
C ARG A 160 -8.44 16.04 -8.34
N HIS A 161 -8.86 17.25 -8.68
CA HIS A 161 -8.03 18.24 -9.35
C HIS A 161 -7.10 18.93 -8.34
N PRO A 162 -5.96 19.47 -8.79
CA PRO A 162 -5.08 20.26 -7.92
C PRO A 162 -5.81 21.50 -7.37
N HIS A 163 -5.58 21.81 -6.12
CA HIS A 163 -6.12 23.00 -5.46
C HIS A 163 -5.08 24.15 -5.42
N PHE A 164 -3.80 23.80 -5.45
CA PHE A 164 -2.69 24.74 -5.38
C PHE A 164 -1.71 24.50 -6.54
N ALA A 165 -0.95 25.54 -6.89
CA ALA A 165 0.19 25.39 -7.76
C ALA A 165 1.27 24.56 -7.05
N PRO A 166 2.01 23.70 -7.78
CA PRO A 166 3.14 22.97 -7.21
C PRO A 166 4.19 23.92 -6.64
N ARG A 167 4.76 23.57 -5.49
CA ARG A 167 5.86 24.32 -4.89
C ARG A 167 7.08 24.28 -5.80
N PRO A 168 7.85 25.37 -5.91
CA PRO A 168 9.10 25.38 -6.65
C PRO A 168 10.03 24.25 -6.21
N GLY A 169 10.63 23.55 -7.17
CA GLY A 169 11.54 22.43 -6.90
C GLY A 169 10.87 21.08 -6.70
N THR A 170 9.53 21.02 -6.70
CA THR A 170 8.80 19.73 -6.64
C THR A 170 8.28 19.32 -8.02
N LEU A 171 8.15 18.01 -8.24
CA LEU A 171 7.58 17.43 -9.46
C LEU A 171 6.50 16.42 -9.11
N THR A 172 5.58 16.17 -10.02
CA THR A 172 4.68 15.03 -9.90
C THR A 172 5.46 13.72 -10.11
N GLU A 173 5.03 12.62 -9.50
CA GLU A 173 5.66 11.31 -9.68
C GLU A 173 5.66 10.89 -11.16
N ALA A 174 4.60 11.22 -11.90
CA ALA A 174 4.54 10.99 -13.35
C ALA A 174 5.69 11.68 -14.10
N GLU A 175 6.03 12.91 -13.73
CA GLU A 175 7.15 13.65 -14.32
C GLU A 175 8.50 13.08 -13.87
N ILE A 176 8.64 12.70 -12.60
CA ILE A 176 9.86 12.08 -12.08
C ILE A 176 10.16 10.79 -12.83
N HIS A 177 9.19 9.88 -12.93
CA HIS A 177 9.36 8.61 -13.63
C HIS A 177 9.61 8.79 -15.13
N ALA A 178 8.97 9.78 -15.77
CA ALA A 178 9.20 10.07 -17.17
C ALA A 178 10.65 10.51 -17.42
N ARG A 179 11.16 11.46 -16.63
CA ARG A 179 12.57 11.92 -16.73
C ARG A 179 13.56 10.81 -16.45
N LEU A 180 13.30 9.93 -15.49
CA LEU A 180 14.17 8.79 -15.20
C LEU A 180 14.26 7.85 -16.42
N LEU A 181 13.13 7.47 -17.03
CA LEU A 181 13.13 6.60 -18.22
C LEU A 181 13.79 7.26 -19.44
N GLU A 182 13.59 8.56 -19.62
CA GLU A 182 14.23 9.34 -20.67
C GLU A 182 15.75 9.45 -20.46
N ALA A 183 16.20 9.73 -19.23
CA ALA A 183 17.62 9.79 -18.89
C ALA A 183 18.32 8.43 -19.04
N MET A 184 17.60 7.32 -18.81
CA MET A 184 18.09 5.96 -19.03
C MET A 184 18.12 5.55 -20.51
N GLY A 185 17.64 6.38 -21.44
CA GLY A 185 17.54 6.05 -22.88
C GLY A 185 16.47 5.00 -23.21
N GLU A 186 15.54 4.75 -22.28
CA GLU A 186 14.46 3.81 -22.50
C GLU A 186 13.35 4.39 -23.37
N LEU A 187 13.09 5.69 -23.28
CA LEU A 187 12.11 6.43 -24.06
C LEU A 187 12.71 7.74 -24.57
N ASP A 188 12.30 8.15 -25.78
CA ASP A 188 12.70 9.40 -26.42
C ASP A 188 11.61 9.95 -27.37
N GLU A 189 11.89 11.04 -28.08
CA GLU A 189 10.96 11.66 -29.02
C GLU A 189 10.47 10.72 -30.15
N THR A 190 11.22 9.71 -30.51
CA THR A 190 10.80 8.74 -31.55
C THR A 190 9.63 7.86 -31.07
N ASN A 191 9.52 7.68 -29.73
CA ASN A 191 8.40 6.99 -29.13
C ASN A 191 7.15 7.88 -29.04
N TYR A 192 7.29 9.22 -29.03
CA TYR A 192 6.24 10.18 -28.68
C TYR A 192 5.65 10.94 -29.87
N SER A 193 6.46 11.39 -30.81
CA SER A 193 6.09 12.38 -31.84
C SER A 193 4.84 12.00 -32.65
N PHE A 194 4.79 10.76 -33.16
CA PHE A 194 3.64 10.23 -33.90
C PHE A 194 2.35 10.25 -33.05
N LEU A 195 2.43 9.82 -31.78
CA LEU A 195 1.28 9.76 -30.87
C LEU A 195 0.80 11.17 -30.47
N ARG A 196 1.70 12.13 -30.30
CA ARG A 196 1.33 13.54 -30.07
C ARG A 196 0.56 14.11 -31.25
N GLY A 197 0.99 13.77 -32.50
CA GLY A 197 0.26 14.14 -33.72
C GLY A 197 -1.16 13.58 -33.71
N ALA A 198 -1.31 12.31 -33.38
CA ALA A 198 -2.63 11.66 -33.29
C ALA A 198 -3.51 12.23 -32.16
N ALA A 199 -2.93 12.62 -31.02
CA ALA A 199 -3.67 13.23 -29.90
C ALA A 199 -4.33 14.56 -30.30
N ARG A 200 -3.73 15.33 -31.19
CA ARG A 200 -4.31 16.58 -31.74
C ARG A 200 -5.54 16.33 -32.59
N LEU A 201 -5.68 15.16 -33.21
CA LEU A 201 -6.83 14.74 -34.00
C LEU A 201 -7.98 14.16 -33.16
N GLY A 202 -7.81 14.10 -31.84
CA GLY A 202 -8.79 13.63 -30.88
C GLY A 202 -8.56 12.21 -30.38
N ARG A 203 -9.32 11.83 -29.35
CA ARG A 203 -9.10 10.59 -28.57
C ARG A 203 -9.26 9.30 -29.38
N THR A 204 -10.16 9.30 -30.38
CA THR A 204 -10.37 8.11 -31.21
C THR A 204 -9.17 7.87 -32.13
N ALA A 205 -8.67 8.93 -32.79
CA ALA A 205 -7.47 8.86 -33.61
C ALA A 205 -6.25 8.46 -32.77
N PHE A 206 -6.12 9.06 -31.57
CA PHE A 206 -5.07 8.69 -30.62
C PHE A 206 -5.15 7.20 -30.23
N GLY A 207 -6.34 6.70 -29.91
CA GLY A 207 -6.53 5.32 -29.48
C GLY A 207 -6.13 4.30 -30.57
N LEU A 208 -6.49 4.56 -31.81
CA LEU A 208 -6.08 3.73 -32.95
C LEU A 208 -4.56 3.79 -33.18
N ALA A 209 -3.97 4.99 -33.13
CA ALA A 209 -2.53 5.20 -33.23
C ALA A 209 -1.75 4.54 -32.10
N PHE A 210 -2.23 4.65 -30.85
CA PHE A 210 -1.62 4.02 -29.68
C PHE A 210 -1.65 2.50 -29.77
N ALA A 211 -2.79 1.92 -30.13
CA ALA A 211 -2.93 0.49 -30.34
C ALA A 211 -1.94 -0.01 -31.44
N TRP A 212 -1.90 0.69 -32.58
CA TRP A 212 -0.99 0.37 -33.69
C TRP A 212 0.49 0.49 -33.26
N LYS A 213 0.89 1.59 -32.62
CA LYS A 213 2.28 1.79 -32.18
C LYS A 213 2.70 0.78 -31.12
N SER A 214 1.82 0.44 -30.16
CA SER A 214 2.10 -0.52 -29.09
C SER A 214 2.33 -1.95 -29.59
N THR A 215 1.76 -2.34 -30.76
CA THR A 215 2.04 -3.65 -31.37
C THR A 215 3.40 -3.71 -32.05
N ARG A 216 3.94 -2.57 -32.47
CA ARG A 216 5.20 -2.46 -33.24
C ARG A 216 6.38 -2.02 -32.39
N ASP A 217 6.13 -1.29 -31.32
CA ASP A 217 7.13 -0.77 -30.43
C ASP A 217 6.93 -1.31 -29.02
N LYS A 218 7.78 -2.27 -28.63
CA LYS A 218 7.70 -2.93 -27.32
C LYS A 218 7.96 -1.94 -26.17
N LYS A 219 8.74 -0.87 -26.37
CA LYS A 219 8.97 0.15 -25.36
C LYS A 219 7.68 0.93 -25.08
N VAL A 220 6.93 1.29 -26.12
CA VAL A 220 5.63 1.97 -25.99
C VAL A 220 4.63 1.10 -25.21
N ALA A 221 4.57 -0.19 -25.50
CA ALA A 221 3.70 -1.12 -24.76
C ALA A 221 4.14 -1.31 -23.30
N ARG A 222 5.46 -1.42 -23.07
CA ARG A 222 6.04 -1.66 -21.74
C ARG A 222 5.89 -0.44 -20.82
N TYR A 223 6.13 0.74 -21.35
CA TYR A 223 6.10 1.99 -20.59
C TYR A 223 4.85 2.83 -20.90
N ALA A 224 3.75 2.15 -21.24
CA ALA A 224 2.49 2.78 -21.62
C ALA A 224 2.04 3.94 -20.70
N PRO A 225 2.11 3.87 -19.35
CA PRO A 225 1.74 4.99 -18.49
C PRO A 225 2.53 6.26 -18.79
N VAL A 226 3.86 6.17 -18.97
CA VAL A 226 4.72 7.32 -19.26
C VAL A 226 4.49 7.82 -20.68
N VAL A 227 4.30 6.92 -21.65
CA VAL A 227 3.97 7.30 -23.03
C VAL A 227 2.62 8.05 -23.07
N LEU A 228 1.60 7.59 -22.35
CA LEU A 228 0.32 8.31 -22.24
C LEU A 228 0.49 9.68 -21.61
N TYR A 229 1.26 9.79 -20.53
CA TYR A 229 1.58 11.05 -19.89
C TYR A 229 2.24 12.04 -20.86
N ARG A 230 3.27 11.60 -21.61
CA ARG A 230 4.03 12.45 -22.55
C ARG A 230 3.30 12.77 -23.85
N THR A 231 2.29 12.00 -24.25
CA THR A 231 1.62 12.13 -25.55
C THR A 231 0.19 12.61 -25.47
N LEU A 232 -0.65 11.98 -24.66
CA LEU A 232 -2.04 12.38 -24.43
C LEU A 232 -2.14 13.49 -23.38
N GLY A 233 -1.27 13.45 -22.35
CA GLY A 233 -1.27 14.40 -21.24
C GLY A 233 -1.31 15.87 -21.66
N PRO A 234 -0.47 16.33 -22.60
CA PRO A 234 -0.47 17.71 -23.09
C PRO A 234 -1.77 18.16 -23.76
N SER A 235 -2.65 17.25 -24.16
CA SER A 235 -3.97 17.57 -24.74
C SER A 235 -5.10 17.65 -23.69
N LEU A 236 -4.78 17.38 -22.44
CA LEU A 236 -5.73 17.45 -21.32
C LEU A 236 -5.80 18.87 -20.74
N PRO A 237 -6.83 19.20 -19.95
CA PRO A 237 -6.87 20.46 -19.21
C PRO A 237 -5.60 20.69 -18.37
N ALA A 238 -5.29 21.96 -18.12
CA ALA A 238 -4.11 22.34 -17.34
C ALA A 238 -4.02 21.56 -16.02
N ASN A 239 -2.81 21.10 -15.70
CA ASN A 239 -2.49 20.33 -14.48
C ASN A 239 -3.09 18.90 -14.39
N LEU A 240 -3.77 18.43 -15.46
CA LEU A 240 -4.32 17.07 -15.50
C LEU A 240 -3.50 16.11 -16.38
N ALA A 241 -2.35 16.51 -16.89
CA ALA A 241 -1.50 15.65 -17.72
C ALA A 241 -1.23 14.26 -17.07
N PRO A 242 -0.96 14.12 -15.75
CA PRO A 242 -0.80 12.83 -15.11
C PRO A 242 -2.03 11.91 -15.21
N ALA A 243 -3.23 12.48 -15.31
CA ALA A 243 -4.47 11.73 -15.47
C ALA A 243 -4.59 11.02 -16.83
N ALA A 244 -3.69 11.27 -17.79
CA ALA A 244 -3.70 10.58 -19.08
C ALA A 244 -3.62 9.06 -18.97
N THR A 245 -3.00 8.52 -17.90
CA THR A 245 -2.95 7.08 -17.61
C THR A 245 -4.34 6.48 -17.40
N LEU A 246 -5.29 7.26 -16.86
CA LEU A 246 -6.67 6.84 -16.63
C LEU A 246 -7.41 6.53 -17.94
N TRP A 247 -6.99 7.16 -19.06
CA TRP A 247 -7.51 6.79 -20.37
C TRP A 247 -7.22 5.33 -20.70
N GLY A 248 -5.96 4.90 -20.52
CA GLY A 248 -5.57 3.49 -20.75
C GLY A 248 -6.33 2.53 -19.83
N ILE A 249 -6.49 2.90 -18.56
CA ILE A 249 -7.25 2.09 -17.58
C ILE A 249 -8.71 2.01 -17.98
N SER A 250 -9.33 3.12 -18.41
CA SER A 250 -10.72 3.13 -18.92
C SER A 250 -10.91 2.19 -20.11
N GLN A 251 -9.93 2.16 -21.06
CA GLN A 251 -9.97 1.22 -22.19
C GLN A 251 -9.89 -0.25 -21.76
N ILE A 252 -9.09 -0.55 -20.74
CA ILE A 252 -8.97 -1.90 -20.16
C ILE A 252 -10.27 -2.27 -19.44
N TYR A 253 -10.78 -1.36 -18.59
CA TYR A 253 -11.97 -1.60 -17.78
C TYR A 253 -13.18 -1.95 -18.63
N VAL A 254 -13.53 -1.15 -19.63
CA VAL A 254 -14.72 -1.39 -20.46
C VAL A 254 -14.65 -2.70 -21.29
N ARG A 255 -13.44 -3.26 -21.48
CA ARG A 255 -13.25 -4.56 -22.13
C ARG A 255 -13.31 -5.72 -21.15
N THR A 256 -12.70 -5.58 -19.96
CA THR A 256 -12.58 -6.65 -18.99
C THR A 256 -13.79 -6.75 -18.07
N GLN A 257 -14.51 -5.65 -17.86
CA GLN A 257 -15.67 -5.50 -17.00
C GLN A 257 -16.87 -4.95 -17.79
N ALA A 258 -17.08 -5.47 -19.01
CA ALA A 258 -18.05 -4.93 -19.97
C ALA A 258 -19.48 -4.86 -19.41
N ALA A 259 -19.92 -5.87 -18.66
CA ALA A 259 -21.25 -5.90 -18.05
C ALA A 259 -21.43 -4.79 -17.02
N ALA A 260 -20.49 -4.65 -16.09
CA ALA A 260 -20.53 -3.60 -15.07
C ALA A 260 -20.41 -2.20 -15.69
N ALA A 261 -19.56 -2.00 -16.69
CA ALA A 261 -19.44 -0.76 -17.42
C ALA A 261 -20.75 -0.40 -18.15
N LYS A 262 -21.37 -1.37 -18.82
CA LYS A 262 -22.69 -1.18 -19.47
C LYS A 262 -23.77 -0.80 -18.45
N GLY A 263 -23.80 -1.45 -17.29
CA GLY A 263 -24.73 -1.14 -16.20
C GLY A 263 -24.58 0.30 -15.67
N ALA A 264 -23.38 0.87 -15.76
CA ALA A 264 -23.09 2.27 -15.42
C ALA A 264 -23.29 3.26 -16.61
N GLY A 265 -23.77 2.80 -17.76
CA GLY A 265 -24.01 3.64 -18.94
C GLY A 265 -22.85 3.73 -19.94
N PHE A 266 -21.73 3.00 -19.71
CA PHE A 266 -20.55 2.98 -20.59
C PHE A 266 -20.51 1.73 -21.48
N GLY A 267 -21.64 1.37 -22.09
CA GLY A 267 -21.74 0.31 -23.09
C GLY A 267 -21.37 0.76 -24.51
N GLY A 268 -21.21 -0.19 -25.45
CA GLY A 268 -20.93 0.06 -26.87
C GLY A 268 -19.53 -0.38 -27.32
N PRO A 269 -19.07 0.05 -28.51
CA PRO A 269 -17.72 -0.27 -28.99
C PRO A 269 -16.66 0.19 -27.98
N SER A 270 -15.73 -0.71 -27.64
CA SER A 270 -14.85 -0.52 -26.48
C SER A 270 -14.06 0.79 -26.49
N LEU A 271 -13.49 1.19 -27.65
CA LEU A 271 -12.73 2.45 -27.76
C LEU A 271 -13.61 3.67 -27.44
N ILE A 272 -14.85 3.69 -27.96
CA ILE A 272 -15.79 4.79 -27.71
C ILE A 272 -16.26 4.79 -26.26
N ALA A 273 -16.61 3.61 -25.73
CA ALA A 273 -17.05 3.45 -24.34
C ALA A 273 -15.94 3.87 -23.34
N GLY A 274 -14.69 3.46 -23.60
CA GLY A 274 -13.54 3.86 -22.80
C GLY A 274 -13.24 5.37 -22.87
N ASN A 275 -13.38 5.99 -24.06
CA ASN A 275 -13.25 7.44 -24.18
C ASN A 275 -14.33 8.17 -23.37
N ARG A 276 -15.61 7.74 -23.47
CA ARG A 276 -16.72 8.32 -22.69
C ARG A 276 -16.50 8.19 -21.20
N LEU A 277 -16.04 7.03 -20.73
CA LEU A 277 -15.72 6.82 -19.31
C LEU A 277 -14.58 7.76 -18.85
N PHE A 278 -13.51 7.86 -19.63
CA PHE A 278 -12.42 8.76 -19.32
C PHE A 278 -12.86 10.23 -19.30
N ASP A 279 -13.68 10.68 -20.28
CA ASP A 279 -14.19 12.03 -20.30
C ASP A 279 -15.14 12.33 -19.12
N ALA A 280 -15.94 11.33 -18.70
CA ALA A 280 -16.77 11.45 -17.51
C ALA A 280 -15.90 11.60 -16.24
N ILE A 281 -14.80 10.86 -16.11
CA ILE A 281 -13.87 11.00 -14.97
C ILE A 281 -13.24 12.39 -14.93
N LEU A 282 -12.79 12.92 -16.08
CA LEU A 282 -12.17 14.24 -16.17
C LEU A 282 -13.11 15.38 -15.82
N ASN A 283 -14.40 15.24 -16.18
CA ASN A 283 -15.39 16.32 -16.10
C ASN A 283 -16.33 16.20 -14.87
N SER A 284 -16.15 15.20 -14.01
CA SER A 284 -17.02 14.97 -12.85
C SER A 284 -16.29 15.29 -11.54
N PRO A 285 -16.33 16.53 -11.05
CA PRO A 285 -15.62 16.92 -9.83
C PRO A 285 -16.12 16.21 -8.58
N SER A 286 -17.34 15.67 -8.59
CA SER A 286 -17.94 14.88 -7.51
C SER A 286 -17.77 13.37 -7.71
N GLY A 287 -17.02 12.95 -8.74
CA GLY A 287 -16.81 11.55 -9.08
C GLY A 287 -17.86 10.98 -10.04
N VAL A 288 -17.64 9.77 -10.50
CA VAL A 288 -18.45 9.05 -11.46
C VAL A 288 -18.69 7.62 -11.01
N ILE A 289 -19.93 7.11 -11.19
CA ILE A 289 -20.18 5.68 -11.08
C ILE A 289 -19.68 5.04 -12.37
N PHE A 290 -18.60 4.28 -12.28
CA PHE A 290 -17.95 3.66 -13.43
C PHE A 290 -18.42 2.22 -13.68
N GLY A 291 -18.98 1.57 -12.65
CA GLY A 291 -19.46 0.20 -12.70
C GLY A 291 -20.70 -0.04 -11.87
N VAL A 292 -21.62 -0.85 -12.41
CA VAL A 292 -22.79 -1.37 -11.68
C VAL A 292 -22.82 -2.87 -11.89
N SER A 293 -22.62 -3.64 -10.82
CA SER A 293 -22.56 -5.11 -10.83
C SER A 293 -23.89 -5.72 -10.39
N GLN A 294 -24.16 -6.92 -10.87
CA GLN A 294 -25.22 -7.78 -10.36
C GLN A 294 -24.64 -8.74 -9.31
N TYR A 295 -25.51 -9.26 -8.42
CA TYR A 295 -25.05 -10.24 -7.40
C TYR A 295 -24.46 -11.49 -8.04
N SER A 296 -25.01 -11.96 -9.15
CA SER A 296 -24.50 -13.09 -9.93
C SER A 296 -23.08 -12.92 -10.45
N ASP A 297 -22.68 -11.66 -10.77
CA ASP A 297 -21.34 -11.35 -11.29
C ASP A 297 -20.24 -11.74 -10.29
N SER A 298 -20.60 -11.88 -9.01
CA SER A 298 -19.67 -12.32 -7.96
C SER A 298 -19.11 -13.72 -8.23
N TRP A 299 -19.89 -14.60 -8.85
CA TRP A 299 -19.41 -15.93 -9.25
C TRP A 299 -18.44 -15.84 -10.43
N ASP A 300 -18.67 -14.92 -11.36
CA ASP A 300 -17.76 -14.69 -12.49
C ASP A 300 -16.39 -14.13 -12.06
N ALA A 301 -16.31 -13.54 -10.88
CA ALA A 301 -15.05 -13.10 -10.28
C ALA A 301 -14.20 -14.27 -9.78
N VAL A 302 -14.78 -15.44 -9.53
CA VAL A 302 -14.06 -16.67 -9.17
C VAL A 302 -13.41 -17.24 -10.42
N LYS A 303 -12.08 -17.12 -10.56
CA LYS A 303 -11.31 -17.54 -11.76
C LYS A 303 -10.80 -18.98 -11.67
N LEU A 304 -11.29 -19.79 -10.75
CA LEU A 304 -11.04 -21.22 -10.68
C LEU A 304 -11.94 -21.99 -11.68
N PRO A 305 -11.59 -23.23 -12.05
CA PRO A 305 -12.41 -24.05 -12.94
C PRO A 305 -13.86 -24.14 -12.42
N GLU A 306 -14.81 -24.06 -13.34
CA GLU A 306 -16.25 -24.14 -13.08
C GLU A 306 -16.75 -23.07 -12.07
N HIS A 307 -16.01 -21.97 -11.88
CA HIS A 307 -16.28 -20.94 -10.87
C HIS A 307 -16.44 -21.49 -9.44
N LYS A 308 -15.84 -22.64 -9.15
CA LYS A 308 -15.88 -23.27 -7.82
C LYS A 308 -14.78 -22.71 -6.92
N ILE A 309 -15.11 -22.53 -5.65
CA ILE A 309 -14.15 -22.06 -4.64
C ILE A 309 -13.56 -23.29 -3.94
N ASN A 310 -12.22 -23.41 -3.96
CA ASN A 310 -11.54 -24.44 -3.18
C ASN A 310 -11.49 -24.01 -1.71
N LEU A 311 -12.20 -24.74 -0.86
CA LEU A 311 -12.22 -24.51 0.59
C LEU A 311 -11.14 -25.32 1.31
N ASN A 312 -10.65 -26.41 0.72
CA ASN A 312 -9.58 -27.23 1.28
C ASN A 312 -8.21 -26.66 0.88
N ILE A 313 -7.64 -25.81 1.72
CA ILE A 313 -6.28 -25.30 1.57
C ILE A 313 -5.42 -25.99 2.61
N GLN A 314 -4.70 -27.05 2.23
CA GLN A 314 -3.98 -27.91 3.16
C GLN A 314 -3.01 -27.15 4.07
N GLU A 315 -2.24 -26.20 3.53
CA GLU A 315 -1.34 -25.36 4.32
C GLU A 315 -2.06 -24.64 5.48
N MET A 316 -3.32 -24.21 5.28
CA MET A 316 -4.11 -23.52 6.31
C MET A 316 -4.67 -24.50 7.33
N LEU A 317 -5.02 -25.74 6.89
CA LEU A 317 -5.50 -26.79 7.78
C LEU A 317 -4.37 -27.33 8.64
N ASP A 318 -3.17 -27.46 8.09
CA ASP A 318 -1.99 -27.88 8.84
C ASP A 318 -1.64 -26.86 9.92
N GLU A 319 -1.69 -25.56 9.61
CA GLU A 319 -1.49 -24.50 10.60
C GLU A 319 -2.60 -24.49 11.65
N LEU A 320 -3.86 -24.70 11.25
CA LEU A 320 -4.98 -24.80 12.19
C LEU A 320 -4.77 -25.96 13.18
N ALA A 321 -4.23 -27.09 12.73
CA ALA A 321 -3.95 -28.23 13.57
C ALA A 321 -2.85 -27.98 14.63
N THR A 322 -2.03 -26.95 14.45
CA THR A 322 -1.01 -26.56 15.46
C THR A 322 -1.60 -25.80 16.63
N ILE A 323 -2.84 -25.33 16.54
CA ILE A 323 -3.50 -24.56 17.61
C ILE A 323 -3.96 -25.54 18.70
N ASP A 324 -3.28 -25.51 19.83
CA ASP A 324 -3.53 -26.43 20.96
C ASP A 324 -4.65 -25.95 21.91
N GLY A 325 -5.32 -24.85 21.58
CA GLY A 325 -6.40 -24.28 22.42
C GLY A 325 -5.92 -23.57 23.69
N LYS A 326 -4.62 -23.59 23.98
CA LYS A 326 -4.08 -22.89 25.13
C LYS A 326 -4.00 -21.39 24.85
N LEU A 327 -4.26 -20.58 25.85
CA LEU A 327 -3.99 -19.15 25.78
C LEU A 327 -2.48 -18.95 25.59
N PRO A 328 -2.06 -17.94 24.79
CA PRO A 328 -0.67 -17.62 24.64
C PRO A 328 -0.04 -17.43 26.02
N HIS A 329 1.02 -18.18 26.31
CA HIS A 329 1.74 -18.00 27.56
C HIS A 329 2.46 -16.67 27.52
N HIS A 330 2.14 -15.80 28.49
CA HIS A 330 3.02 -14.67 28.76
C HIS A 330 4.41 -15.20 29.14
N ARG A 331 5.43 -14.66 28.49
CA ARG A 331 6.80 -15.01 28.85
C ARG A 331 7.09 -14.46 30.24
N SER A 332 7.75 -15.22 31.10
CA SER A 332 8.06 -14.79 32.47
C SER A 332 8.87 -13.48 32.53
N ASP A 333 9.74 -13.28 31.54
CA ASP A 333 10.58 -12.10 31.38
C ASP A 333 9.85 -10.92 30.70
N TYR A 334 8.71 -11.18 30.00
CA TYR A 334 7.86 -10.20 29.35
C TYR A 334 6.39 -10.49 29.63
N PRO A 335 5.91 -10.14 30.85
CA PRO A 335 4.61 -10.61 31.34
C PRO A 335 3.40 -9.91 30.72
N PHE A 336 3.60 -8.85 29.94
CA PHE A 336 2.54 -8.12 29.26
C PHE A 336 2.63 -8.29 27.74
N ILE A 337 1.52 -8.03 27.08
CA ILE A 337 1.42 -8.00 25.61
C ILE A 337 1.13 -6.57 25.17
N LEU A 338 2.02 -6.01 24.36
CA LEU A 338 1.82 -4.73 23.71
C LEU A 338 1.06 -4.87 22.39
N CYS A 339 -0.12 -4.24 22.30
CA CYS A 339 -0.85 -4.00 21.08
C CYS A 339 -0.30 -2.73 20.42
N ALA A 340 0.73 -2.88 19.58
CA ALA A 340 1.36 -1.77 18.90
C ALA A 340 0.50 -1.23 17.76
N GLY A 341 0.46 0.10 17.58
CA GLY A 341 -0.19 0.74 16.45
C GLY A 341 -1.70 0.90 16.58
N GLU A 342 -2.19 1.25 17.75
CA GLU A 342 -3.56 1.71 17.95
C GLU A 342 -3.82 2.95 17.08
N ARG A 343 -5.01 3.04 16.47
CA ARG A 343 -5.45 4.27 15.78
C ARG A 343 -6.29 5.10 16.72
N ARG A 344 -5.93 6.36 16.87
CA ARG A 344 -6.69 7.39 17.60
C ARG A 344 -7.09 8.51 16.65
N ALA A 345 -8.01 9.37 17.06
CA ALA A 345 -8.53 10.46 16.23
C ALA A 345 -7.45 11.42 15.71
N GLU A 346 -6.41 11.63 16.51
CA GLU A 346 -5.26 12.49 16.20
C GLU A 346 -4.15 11.79 15.43
N THR A 347 -4.18 10.45 15.29
CA THR A 347 -3.14 9.70 14.59
C THR A 347 -3.44 9.56 13.12
N SER A 348 -2.52 9.98 12.27
CA SER A 348 -2.61 9.88 10.82
C SER A 348 -1.34 9.24 10.24
N GLN A 349 -0.89 8.16 10.87
CA GLN A 349 0.38 7.50 10.59
C GLN A 349 1.53 8.52 10.58
N THR A 350 2.17 8.75 9.42
CA THR A 350 3.27 9.69 9.28
C THR A 350 2.89 10.99 8.57
N ALA A 351 1.60 11.22 8.32
CA ALA A 351 1.13 12.39 7.58
C ALA A 351 1.20 13.68 8.40
N ILE A 352 0.90 13.63 9.70
CA ILE A 352 0.99 14.79 10.59
C ILE A 352 2.36 14.76 11.26
N ARG A 353 3.31 15.50 10.71
CA ARG A 353 4.68 15.56 11.22
C ARG A 353 4.90 16.68 12.23
N ASN A 354 4.28 17.86 12.02
CA ASN A 354 4.39 18.97 12.96
C ASN A 354 3.58 18.69 14.22
N PRO A 355 4.21 18.53 15.40
CA PRO A 355 3.50 18.26 16.64
C PRO A 355 2.51 19.37 17.05
N GLU A 356 2.70 20.61 16.59
CA GLU A 356 1.79 21.72 16.87
C GLU A 356 0.44 21.59 16.16
N TRP A 357 0.36 20.80 15.09
CA TRP A 357 -0.88 20.52 14.38
C TRP A 357 -1.71 19.42 15.03
N MET A 358 -1.14 18.72 15.98
CA MET A 358 -1.87 17.76 16.79
C MET A 358 -2.67 18.50 17.86
N LYS A 359 -3.93 18.09 18.05
CA LYS A 359 -4.75 18.62 19.13
C LYS A 359 -4.07 18.35 20.48
N LYS A 360 -4.31 19.21 21.45
CA LYS A 360 -3.76 19.10 22.81
C LYS A 360 -4.04 17.71 23.38
N GLY A 361 -3.02 16.99 23.73
CA GLY A 361 -3.05 15.65 24.31
C GLY A 361 -1.63 15.14 24.52
N ASP A 362 -1.47 14.17 25.39
CA ASP A 362 -0.18 13.55 25.63
C ASP A 362 0.21 12.67 24.44
N PHE A 363 1.40 12.88 23.94
CA PHE A 363 1.93 12.15 22.80
C PHE A 363 2.34 10.73 23.24
N SER A 364 1.86 9.73 22.50
CA SER A 364 2.22 8.32 22.74
C SER A 364 1.85 7.79 24.13
N VAL A 365 0.71 8.20 24.66
CA VAL A 365 0.21 7.67 25.93
C VAL A 365 -0.06 6.17 25.78
N MET A 366 0.49 5.37 26.70
CA MET A 366 0.24 3.93 26.77
C MET A 366 -1.04 3.66 27.57
N ARG A 367 -2.00 2.96 26.99
CA ARG A 367 -3.19 2.50 27.70
C ARG A 367 -2.90 1.22 28.48
N ILE A 368 -3.37 1.16 29.72
CA ILE A 368 -3.20 0.03 30.63
C ILE A 368 -4.43 -0.14 31.52
N HIS A 369 -4.75 -1.38 31.88
CA HIS A 369 -5.83 -1.67 32.83
C HIS A 369 -5.49 -1.14 34.23
N PRO A 370 -6.45 -0.53 34.98
CA PRO A 370 -6.19 0.06 36.30
C PRO A 370 -5.55 -0.88 37.31
N GLU A 371 -5.98 -2.16 37.35
CA GLU A 371 -5.40 -3.15 38.27
C GLU A 371 -3.94 -3.49 37.91
N ASP A 372 -3.59 -3.53 36.63
CA ASP A 372 -2.21 -3.78 36.20
C ASP A 372 -1.31 -2.59 36.53
N ALA A 373 -1.82 -1.37 36.35
CA ALA A 373 -1.11 -0.16 36.77
C ALA A 373 -0.88 -0.12 38.27
N ALA A 374 -1.90 -0.51 39.05
CA ALA A 374 -1.79 -0.59 40.53
C ALA A 374 -0.74 -1.61 40.99
N MET A 375 -0.67 -2.77 40.31
CA MET A 375 0.40 -3.77 40.58
C MET A 375 1.79 -3.24 40.32
N LEU A 376 1.93 -2.34 39.35
CA LEU A 376 3.21 -1.66 39.01
C LEU A 376 3.47 -0.42 39.87
N GLY A 377 2.56 -0.09 40.82
CA GLY A 377 2.65 1.12 41.64
C GLY A 377 2.51 2.43 40.85
N CYS A 378 1.74 2.41 39.76
CA CYS A 378 1.53 3.52 38.86
C CYS A 378 0.10 4.07 38.95
N ALA A 379 -0.04 5.38 38.83
CA ALA A 379 -1.30 6.11 38.75
C ALA A 379 -1.46 6.76 37.34
N GLN A 380 -2.66 7.30 37.07
CA GLN A 380 -2.94 8.04 35.84
C GLN A 380 -1.88 9.11 35.57
N GLY A 381 -1.28 9.11 34.40
CA GLY A 381 -0.26 10.07 33.98
C GLY A 381 1.16 9.75 34.44
N ASP A 382 1.37 8.74 35.29
CA ASP A 382 2.72 8.30 35.65
C ASP A 382 3.47 7.80 34.43
N TRP A 383 4.80 7.92 34.47
CA TRP A 383 5.66 7.41 33.42
C TRP A 383 6.05 5.95 33.66
N ILE A 384 6.07 5.20 32.59
CA ILE A 384 6.48 3.81 32.58
C ILE A 384 7.54 3.57 31.51
N GLN A 385 8.49 2.70 31.82
CA GLN A 385 9.42 2.15 30.83
C GLN A 385 8.87 0.85 30.27
N LEU A 386 8.79 0.79 28.94
CA LEU A 386 8.44 -0.40 28.18
C LEU A 386 9.73 -1.00 27.63
N SER A 387 9.95 -2.29 27.85
CA SER A 387 11.10 -3.02 27.30
C SER A 387 10.61 -4.26 26.57
N THR A 388 11.04 -4.44 25.35
CA THR A 388 10.78 -5.61 24.49
C THR A 388 12.11 -6.30 24.16
N PRO A 389 12.14 -7.51 23.62
CA PRO A 389 13.38 -8.12 23.12
C PRO A 389 14.12 -7.24 22.09
N ARG A 390 13.42 -6.26 21.48
CA ARG A 390 13.97 -5.42 20.41
C ARG A 390 14.46 -4.05 20.88
N GLY A 391 13.81 -3.46 21.84
CA GLY A 391 14.16 -2.13 22.29
C GLY A 391 13.36 -1.68 23.51
N SER A 392 13.59 -0.45 23.94
CA SER A 392 12.87 0.15 25.05
C SER A 392 12.40 1.57 24.74
N ALA A 393 11.31 1.98 25.41
CA ALA A 393 10.77 3.32 25.32
C ALA A 393 10.17 3.75 26.65
N LYS A 394 9.90 5.04 26.80
CA LYS A 394 9.24 5.61 27.97
C LYS A 394 7.99 6.36 27.51
N ALA A 395 6.88 6.15 28.22
CA ALA A 395 5.62 6.79 27.89
C ALA A 395 4.81 7.08 29.16
N PRO A 396 3.98 8.13 29.20
CA PRO A 396 2.97 8.30 30.23
C PRO A 396 1.85 7.27 30.04
N ILE A 397 1.14 6.93 31.13
CA ILE A 397 0.05 5.97 31.09
C ILE A 397 -1.34 6.62 31.13
N GLU A 398 -2.28 6.00 30.43
CA GLU A 398 -3.72 6.27 30.48
C GLU A 398 -4.42 5.02 31.03
N LEU A 399 -5.12 5.19 32.13
CA LEU A 399 -5.88 4.08 32.73
C LEU A 399 -7.19 3.88 31.99
N THR A 400 -7.48 2.64 31.58
CA THR A 400 -8.73 2.27 30.92
C THR A 400 -9.13 0.83 31.24
N ASP A 401 -10.40 0.61 31.49
CA ASP A 401 -11.03 -0.71 31.66
C ASP A 401 -11.46 -1.36 30.33
N GLU A 402 -11.27 -0.65 29.20
CA GLU A 402 -11.52 -1.21 27.86
C GLU A 402 -10.49 -2.27 27.44
N LEU A 403 -9.34 -2.34 28.11
CA LEU A 403 -8.30 -3.34 27.89
C LEU A 403 -8.42 -4.50 28.88
N GLN A 404 -8.17 -5.71 28.41
CA GLN A 404 -7.99 -6.85 29.29
C GLN A 404 -6.69 -6.72 30.10
N ARG A 405 -6.68 -7.27 31.30
CA ARG A 405 -5.45 -7.38 32.11
C ARG A 405 -4.35 -8.13 31.37
N GLY A 406 -3.13 -7.71 31.59
CA GLY A 406 -1.96 -8.24 30.89
C GLY A 406 -1.75 -7.68 29.47
N TYR A 407 -2.64 -6.79 28.99
CA TYR A 407 -2.52 -6.14 27.69
C TYR A 407 -2.35 -4.63 27.84
N VAL A 408 -1.47 -4.08 27.02
CA VAL A 408 -1.26 -2.64 26.90
C VAL A 408 -1.31 -2.20 25.45
N SER A 409 -1.66 -0.95 25.19
CA SER A 409 -1.81 -0.43 23.84
C SER A 409 -1.10 0.90 23.67
N MET A 410 -0.41 1.05 22.53
CA MET A 410 0.23 2.31 22.14
C MET A 410 -0.19 2.74 20.73
N PRO A 411 -0.40 4.04 20.49
CA PRO A 411 -0.76 4.55 19.18
C PRO A 411 0.42 4.51 18.20
N ASN A 412 0.12 4.47 16.89
CA ASN A 412 1.08 4.72 15.83
C ASN A 412 1.10 6.23 15.46
N GLY A 413 2.05 6.63 14.60
CA GLY A 413 2.12 7.98 14.07
C GLY A 413 2.79 9.01 14.98
N HIS A 414 3.36 8.57 16.09
CA HIS A 414 4.17 9.40 17.00
C HIS A 414 5.66 9.03 16.90
N GLY A 415 6.52 9.84 17.52
CA GLY A 415 7.97 9.62 17.48
C GLY A 415 8.59 9.92 16.13
N LEU A 416 7.96 10.80 15.34
CA LEU A 416 8.49 11.31 14.08
C LEU A 416 9.55 12.39 14.34
N ASP A 417 10.58 12.41 13.50
CA ASP A 417 11.59 13.46 13.51
C ASP A 417 11.00 14.75 12.91
N TYR A 418 11.06 15.83 13.65
CA TYR A 418 10.57 17.14 13.23
C TYR A 418 11.65 18.20 13.50
N PRO A 419 12.00 19.07 12.53
CA PRO A 419 12.93 20.15 12.76
C PRO A 419 12.31 21.19 13.71
N SER A 420 12.97 21.44 14.83
CA SER A 420 12.63 22.52 15.75
C SER A 420 13.08 23.89 15.23
N ALA A 421 12.71 24.95 15.90
CA ALA A 421 13.00 26.32 15.47
C ALA A 421 14.51 26.62 15.33
N ASP A 422 15.35 25.91 16.07
CA ASP A 422 16.82 25.98 16.00
C ASP A 422 17.43 25.07 14.92
N GLY A 423 16.61 24.38 14.13
CA GLY A 423 17.04 23.46 13.07
C GLY A 423 17.47 22.07 13.57
N MET A 424 17.45 21.82 14.86
CA MET A 424 17.71 20.50 15.42
C MET A 424 16.52 19.58 15.21
N LEU A 425 16.76 18.28 15.11
CA LEU A 425 15.69 17.30 15.02
C LEU A 425 15.13 17.00 16.41
N ALA A 426 13.89 17.35 16.63
CA ALA A 426 13.13 16.98 17.81
C ALA A 426 12.25 15.76 17.51
N ARG A 427 12.09 14.90 18.50
CA ARG A 427 11.17 13.76 18.44
C ARG A 427 10.21 13.85 19.61
N ARG A 428 8.91 13.82 19.32
CA ARG A 428 7.87 13.79 20.36
C ARG A 428 7.13 12.46 20.34
N GLY A 429 7.01 11.84 21.50
CA GLY A 429 6.39 10.54 21.67
C GLY A 429 7.27 9.39 21.19
N VAL A 430 6.66 8.22 21.10
CA VAL A 430 7.33 6.94 20.82
C VAL A 430 6.99 6.45 19.42
N SER A 431 8.00 6.13 18.64
CA SER A 431 7.83 5.33 17.42
C SER A 431 7.68 3.86 17.85
N VAL A 432 6.46 3.35 17.82
CA VAL A 432 6.13 2.02 18.35
C VAL A 432 6.87 0.89 17.62
N ASN A 433 7.31 1.11 16.38
CA ASN A 433 8.06 0.14 15.60
C ASN A 433 9.55 0.01 16.01
N GLU A 434 10.03 0.87 16.90
CA GLU A 434 11.32 0.64 17.58
C GLU A 434 11.22 -0.52 18.60
N LEU A 435 9.99 -0.92 18.99
CA LEU A 435 9.70 -1.97 19.95
C LEU A 435 9.29 -3.30 19.29
N THR A 436 9.01 -3.31 17.98
CA THR A 436 8.54 -4.50 17.24
C THR A 436 9.68 -5.22 16.53
N ASN A 437 9.47 -6.49 16.17
CA ASN A 437 10.45 -7.35 15.54
C ASN A 437 9.97 -7.81 14.15
N THR A 438 10.86 -7.96 13.19
CA THR A 438 10.56 -8.52 11.86
C THR A 438 10.36 -10.03 11.88
N ASP A 439 10.90 -10.74 12.86
CA ASP A 439 10.80 -12.20 12.96
C ASP A 439 9.43 -12.65 13.47
N ASP A 440 8.77 -11.79 14.27
CA ASP A 440 7.42 -12.03 14.78
C ASP A 440 6.39 -11.71 13.69
N ARG A 441 6.11 -12.68 12.82
CA ARG A 441 5.27 -12.50 11.62
C ARG A 441 4.44 -13.74 11.28
N ASP A 442 3.38 -13.52 10.52
CA ASP A 442 2.54 -14.57 9.96
C ASP A 442 3.37 -15.47 9.01
N PRO A 443 3.32 -16.80 9.16
CA PRO A 443 4.17 -17.71 8.39
C PRO A 443 3.85 -17.74 6.88
N PHE A 444 2.66 -17.30 6.48
CA PHE A 444 2.23 -17.36 5.07
C PHE A 444 2.47 -16.04 4.33
N ALA A 445 1.97 -14.95 4.90
CA ALA A 445 1.98 -13.63 4.27
C ALA A 445 3.08 -12.71 4.81
N GLY A 446 3.82 -13.16 5.83
CA GLY A 446 4.86 -12.34 6.46
C GLY A 446 4.33 -11.08 7.15
N THR A 447 3.03 -11.03 7.48
CA THR A 447 2.43 -9.88 8.16
C THR A 447 2.93 -9.81 9.60
N PRO A 448 3.49 -8.69 10.05
CA PRO A 448 4.03 -8.58 11.40
C PRO A 448 2.95 -8.70 12.49
N TRP A 449 3.30 -9.30 13.61
CA TRP A 449 2.42 -9.45 14.75
C TRP A 449 2.42 -8.22 15.66
N HIS A 450 2.09 -7.06 15.10
CA HIS A 450 2.05 -5.80 15.83
C HIS A 450 1.09 -5.78 17.03
N LYS A 451 0.12 -6.68 17.08
CA LYS A 451 -0.84 -6.77 18.16
C LYS A 451 -0.47 -7.83 19.22
N TYR A 452 0.71 -8.40 19.10
CA TYR A 452 1.20 -9.44 20.00
C TYR A 452 2.70 -9.29 20.21
N VAL A 453 3.12 -8.20 20.86
CA VAL A 453 4.53 -7.93 21.17
C VAL A 453 4.77 -8.15 22.66
N PRO A 454 5.58 -9.17 23.05
CA PRO A 454 5.91 -9.38 24.46
C PRO A 454 6.65 -8.17 25.04
N VAL A 455 6.18 -7.67 26.21
CA VAL A 455 6.73 -6.47 26.80
C VAL A 455 6.83 -6.60 28.33
N HIS A 456 7.93 -6.09 28.86
CA HIS A 456 8.14 -5.86 30.29
C HIS A 456 7.87 -4.38 30.60
N LEU A 457 7.21 -4.12 31.75
CA LEU A 457 6.83 -2.79 32.19
C LEU A 457 7.42 -2.49 33.56
N GLU A 458 8.04 -1.33 33.68
CA GLU A 458 8.60 -0.84 34.96
C GLU A 458 8.20 0.61 35.18
N ARG A 459 7.85 0.96 36.42
CA ARG A 459 7.62 2.36 36.78
C ARG A 459 8.89 3.19 36.52
N PHE A 460 8.72 4.30 35.83
CA PHE A 460 9.81 5.23 35.58
C PHE A 460 9.60 6.50 36.40
N VAL A 461 10.55 6.81 37.28
CA VAL A 461 10.56 8.05 38.06
C VAL A 461 11.43 9.07 37.31
N GLN A 462 10.83 10.17 36.88
CA GLN A 462 11.59 11.29 36.34
C GLN A 462 12.35 11.94 37.48
N ASN A 463 13.69 11.89 37.44
CA ASN A 463 14.56 12.61 38.37
C ASN A 463 14.56 14.10 38.05
#